data_eb5161341c9aaaf2a28f9363684869c7
#
_entry.id   eb5161341c9aaaf2a28f9363684869c7
#
_cell.length_a   1.000
_cell.length_b   1.000
_cell.length_c   1.000
_cell.angle_alpha   90.00
_cell.angle_beta   90.00
_cell.angle_gamma   90.00
#
_symmetry.space_group_name_H-M   'P 1'
#
loop_
_entity.id
_entity.type
_entity.pdbx_description
1 polymer ?
#
loop_
_entity_poly.entity_id
_entity_poly.type
_entity_poly.pdbx_seq_one_letter_code
_entity_poly.pdbx_strand_id
1 'polypeptide(L)'
;MQKFLKWIEKVLMPPMAKASEQRHLTSIRDGIIATLPLIIVGSFFTLFASPPIPALEKLVEPHAEKIMIANRMTLGLMAVYAAFSMGYSLAKSYKMDGQAGGLLSLATFLMMTLPLNLDDKLPKSDAVGYVLPMADLGGSGLFVAIISMIFAVEMMRLVVKSGFTIKMPDQVPGSVARSFESLVPAIVIIVISWFVRVILNIDLNAIINKIFEPLGNFAGDSLLGALIPVFFIVLLWSAGIHGVAVMGAVFQPIWFSLLDQNIDAKAVGEPLPHIIVEPFFQWFVWIGGAGATLSLCILMIFSKSEYLKKVGRFSIIPSIFNINEPLIFGAPLVMNPILALPFIGIPLILTTITYFVFKLGLIAKITILAPWTLPGPLGALFATNGDWRALVLVVFNLLVAVIIYYPFFKMYERKMLEQEQGTTNDALNDD
;
A
#
# COMPACT_ATOMS: atom_id res chain seq x y z
N MET A 1 1.50 4.75 -32.05
CA MET A 1 1.11 5.39 -30.80
C MET A 1 -0.40 5.58 -30.68
N GLN A 2 -1.10 6.26 -31.61
CA GLN A 2 -2.57 6.43 -31.56
C GLN A 2 -3.36 5.12 -31.53
N LYS A 3 -2.94 4.06 -32.27
CA LYS A 3 -3.59 2.73 -32.23
C LYS A 3 -3.45 2.07 -30.85
N PHE A 4 -2.31 2.23 -30.18
CA PHE A 4 -2.06 1.70 -28.84
C PHE A 4 -2.92 2.41 -27.79
N LEU A 5 -3.03 3.74 -27.83
CA LEU A 5 -3.89 4.51 -26.95
C LEU A 5 -5.37 4.16 -27.12
N LYS A 6 -5.86 4.02 -28.38
CA LYS A 6 -7.23 3.54 -28.66
C LYS A 6 -7.48 2.12 -28.17
N TRP A 7 -6.46 1.26 -28.20
CA TRP A 7 -6.55 -0.09 -27.62
C TRP A 7 -6.69 -0.05 -26.09
N ILE A 8 -5.83 0.78 -25.42
CA ILE A 8 -5.94 1.01 -23.97
C ILE A 8 -7.35 1.48 -23.62
N GLU A 9 -7.84 2.53 -24.28
CA GLU A 9 -9.15 3.13 -24.04
C GLU A 9 -10.32 2.13 -24.23
N LYS A 10 -10.28 1.34 -25.29
CA LYS A 10 -11.39 0.44 -25.62
C LYS A 10 -11.33 -0.92 -24.93
N VAL A 11 -10.15 -1.45 -24.66
CA VAL A 11 -9.97 -2.82 -24.20
C VAL A 11 -9.56 -2.87 -22.74
N LEU A 12 -8.61 -2.01 -22.31
CA LEU A 12 -8.05 -2.08 -20.97
C LEU A 12 -8.79 -1.20 -19.95
N MET A 13 -9.19 0.02 -20.33
CA MET A 13 -9.86 0.94 -19.41
C MET A 13 -11.17 0.43 -18.84
N PRO A 14 -12.11 -0.12 -19.60
CA PRO A 14 -13.41 -0.52 -19.06
C PRO A 14 -13.33 -1.60 -17.96
N PRO A 15 -12.60 -2.72 -18.13
CA PRO A 15 -12.46 -3.70 -17.05
C PRO A 15 -11.69 -3.16 -15.86
N MET A 16 -10.68 -2.30 -16.06
CA MET A 16 -9.88 -1.73 -14.99
C MET A 16 -10.64 -0.67 -14.19
N ALA A 17 -11.44 0.18 -14.85
CA ALA A 17 -12.35 1.10 -14.18
C ALA A 17 -13.36 0.33 -13.31
N LYS A 18 -13.96 -0.74 -13.87
CA LYS A 18 -14.85 -1.62 -13.11
C LYS A 18 -14.15 -2.28 -11.92
N ALA A 19 -12.89 -2.68 -12.08
CA ALA A 19 -12.09 -3.24 -10.99
C ALA A 19 -11.79 -2.19 -9.90
N SER A 20 -11.47 -0.94 -10.29
CA SER A 20 -11.18 0.14 -9.32
C SER A 20 -12.38 0.52 -8.45
N GLU A 21 -13.60 0.31 -8.95
CA GLU A 21 -14.87 0.56 -8.25
C GLU A 21 -15.41 -0.69 -7.55
N GLN A 22 -14.73 -1.83 -7.69
CA GLN A 22 -15.18 -3.09 -7.10
C GLN A 22 -15.07 -3.02 -5.57
N ARG A 23 -16.19 -3.24 -4.89
CA ARG A 23 -16.39 -2.98 -3.45
C ARG A 23 -15.38 -3.69 -2.56
N HIS A 24 -15.07 -4.95 -2.84
CA HIS A 24 -14.11 -5.72 -2.04
C HIS A 24 -12.69 -5.12 -2.18
N LEU A 25 -12.25 -4.82 -3.42
CA LEU A 25 -10.94 -4.20 -3.66
C LEU A 25 -10.83 -2.82 -3.04
N THR A 26 -11.89 -2.00 -3.16
CA THR A 26 -11.95 -0.70 -2.50
C THR A 26 -11.88 -0.83 -0.98
N SER A 27 -12.59 -1.80 -0.40
CA SER A 27 -12.61 -2.01 1.06
C SER A 27 -11.29 -2.55 1.58
N ILE A 28 -10.58 -3.41 0.82
CA ILE A 28 -9.23 -3.86 1.14
C ILE A 28 -8.29 -2.66 1.18
N ARG A 29 -8.26 -1.86 0.12
CA ARG A 29 -7.44 -0.65 0.05
C ARG A 29 -7.72 0.30 1.21
N ASP A 30 -8.97 0.68 1.41
CA ASP A 30 -9.38 1.67 2.43
C ASP A 30 -9.07 1.14 3.83
N GLY A 31 -9.26 -0.16 4.07
CA GLY A 31 -8.94 -0.80 5.33
C GLY A 31 -7.43 -0.79 5.65
N ILE A 32 -6.59 -1.07 4.65
CA ILE A 32 -5.12 -1.01 4.81
C ILE A 32 -4.67 0.43 5.02
N ILE A 33 -5.19 1.40 4.25
CA ILE A 33 -4.88 2.83 4.42
C ILE A 33 -5.23 3.32 5.83
N ALA A 34 -6.34 2.86 6.39
CA ALA A 34 -6.72 3.23 7.75
C ALA A 34 -5.72 2.77 8.83
N THR A 35 -4.93 1.73 8.55
CA THR A 35 -3.89 1.24 9.48
C THR A 35 -2.54 1.96 9.36
N LEU A 36 -2.30 2.70 8.26
CA LEU A 36 -1.01 3.35 7.98
C LEU A 36 -0.46 4.19 9.13
N PRO A 37 -1.24 5.00 9.85
CA PRO A 37 -0.70 5.78 10.98
C PRO A 37 -0.05 4.90 12.06
N LEU A 38 -0.65 3.76 12.38
CA LEU A 38 -0.11 2.82 13.38
C LEU A 38 1.15 2.12 12.84
N ILE A 39 1.12 1.70 11.57
CA ILE A 39 2.26 1.06 10.91
C ILE A 39 3.46 2.01 10.85
N ILE A 40 3.24 3.28 10.48
CA ILE A 40 4.29 4.30 10.39
C ILE A 40 4.89 4.55 11.78
N VAL A 41 4.07 4.78 12.80
CA VAL A 41 4.54 4.99 14.18
C VAL A 41 5.35 3.78 14.66
N GLY A 42 4.83 2.55 14.45
CA GLY A 42 5.53 1.32 14.79
C GLY A 42 6.91 1.20 14.12
N SER A 43 6.98 1.56 12.83
CA SER A 43 8.24 1.53 12.08
C SER A 43 9.29 2.51 12.63
N PHE A 44 8.89 3.69 13.14
CA PHE A 44 9.83 4.60 13.80
C PHE A 44 10.40 4.01 15.09
N PHE A 45 9.66 3.19 15.82
CA PHE A 45 10.20 2.51 16.99
C PHE A 45 11.28 1.48 16.62
N THR A 46 11.25 0.90 15.41
CA THR A 46 12.37 0.10 14.88
C THR A 46 13.63 0.94 14.71
N LEU A 47 13.49 2.18 14.19
CA LEU A 47 14.60 3.12 14.06
C LEU A 47 15.17 3.54 15.44
N PHE A 48 14.29 3.77 16.42
CA PHE A 48 14.73 4.11 17.78
C PHE A 48 15.42 2.93 18.49
N ALA A 49 14.97 1.71 18.24
CA ALA A 49 15.58 0.50 18.80
C ALA A 49 16.94 0.15 18.19
N SER A 50 17.17 0.58 16.93
CA SER A 50 18.42 0.34 16.18
C SER A 50 18.78 1.58 15.37
N PRO A 51 19.23 2.67 16.04
CA PRO A 51 19.58 3.92 15.36
C PRO A 51 20.86 3.74 14.50
N PRO A 52 20.94 4.45 13.35
CA PRO A 52 22.06 4.33 12.41
C PRO A 52 23.37 4.99 12.90
N ILE A 53 23.40 5.49 14.13
CA ILE A 53 24.55 6.15 14.73
C ILE A 53 25.15 5.22 15.80
N PRO A 54 26.39 4.68 15.60
CA PRO A 54 26.98 3.67 16.49
C PRO A 54 27.04 4.07 17.97
N ALA A 55 27.19 5.36 18.25
CA ALA A 55 27.22 5.87 19.63
C ALA A 55 25.83 5.79 20.30
N LEU A 56 24.76 6.06 19.53
CA LEU A 56 23.38 5.94 20.00
C LEU A 56 22.93 4.47 20.08
N GLU A 57 23.37 3.64 19.13
CA GLU A 57 23.05 2.21 19.10
C GLU A 57 23.50 1.53 20.40
N LYS A 58 24.76 1.73 20.83
CA LYS A 58 25.29 1.21 22.09
C LYS A 58 24.53 1.70 23.33
N LEU A 59 23.99 2.93 23.28
CA LEU A 59 23.19 3.50 24.38
C LEU A 59 21.80 2.87 24.45
N VAL A 60 21.23 2.57 23.31
CA VAL A 60 19.84 2.08 23.20
C VAL A 60 19.76 0.54 23.29
N GLU A 61 20.80 -0.18 22.90
CA GLU A 61 20.86 -1.65 22.87
C GLU A 61 20.29 -2.33 24.15
N PRO A 62 20.63 -1.87 25.38
CA PRO A 62 20.07 -2.47 26.61
C PRO A 62 18.56 -2.27 26.79
N HIS A 63 17.97 -1.36 26.01
CA HIS A 63 16.55 -1.00 26.07
C HIS A 63 15.78 -1.34 24.78
N ALA A 64 16.44 -1.90 23.77
CA ALA A 64 15.88 -2.16 22.44
C ALA A 64 14.61 -3.00 22.50
N GLU A 65 14.56 -4.07 23.30
CA GLU A 65 13.37 -4.90 23.47
C GLU A 65 12.18 -4.11 24.02
N LYS A 66 12.39 -3.22 25.00
CA LYS A 66 11.30 -2.39 25.55
C LYS A 66 10.78 -1.39 24.53
N ILE A 67 11.68 -0.83 23.71
CA ILE A 67 11.33 0.09 22.62
C ILE A 67 10.53 -0.66 21.54
N MET A 68 10.93 -1.88 21.20
CA MET A 68 10.25 -2.70 20.19
C MET A 68 8.84 -3.16 20.61
N ILE A 69 8.44 -3.04 21.89
CA ILE A 69 7.05 -3.32 22.29
C ILE A 69 6.06 -2.44 21.51
N ALA A 70 6.37 -1.16 21.29
CA ALA A 70 5.49 -0.27 20.53
C ALA A 70 5.37 -0.72 19.06
N ASN A 71 6.45 -1.17 18.43
CA ASN A 71 6.39 -1.77 17.09
C ASN A 71 5.52 -3.02 17.08
N ARG A 72 5.76 -3.97 18.02
CA ARG A 72 4.97 -5.21 18.12
C ARG A 72 3.48 -4.96 18.31
N MET A 73 3.09 -3.91 19.09
CA MET A 73 1.69 -3.56 19.35
C MET A 73 1.05 -2.70 18.25
N THR A 74 1.78 -2.26 17.27
CA THR A 74 1.29 -1.46 16.13
C THR A 74 1.46 -2.21 14.82
N LEU A 75 2.66 -2.20 14.22
CA LEU A 75 2.96 -2.89 12.97
C LEU A 75 2.80 -4.41 13.12
N GLY A 76 3.31 -5.00 14.21
CA GLY A 76 3.17 -6.44 14.48
C GLY A 76 1.72 -6.94 14.69
N LEU A 77 0.74 -6.04 14.80
CA LEU A 77 -0.70 -6.35 14.86
C LEU A 77 -1.47 -5.78 13.66
N MET A 78 -0.80 -5.45 12.56
CA MET A 78 -1.44 -4.73 11.46
C MET A 78 -2.61 -5.50 10.85
N ALA A 79 -2.57 -6.83 10.77
CA ALA A 79 -3.68 -7.63 10.26
C ALA A 79 -4.92 -7.58 11.16
N VAL A 80 -4.74 -7.44 12.47
CA VAL A 80 -5.84 -7.27 13.44
C VAL A 80 -6.59 -5.97 13.16
N TYR A 81 -5.86 -4.86 13.02
CA TYR A 81 -6.45 -3.56 12.71
C TYR A 81 -7.06 -3.52 11.30
N ALA A 82 -6.38 -4.14 10.33
CA ALA A 82 -6.85 -4.23 8.95
C ALA A 82 -8.14 -5.07 8.86
N ALA A 83 -8.25 -6.20 9.57
CA ALA A 83 -9.44 -7.04 9.59
C ALA A 83 -10.68 -6.23 10.01
N PHE A 84 -10.56 -5.42 11.07
CA PHE A 84 -11.65 -4.55 11.49
C PHE A 84 -11.95 -3.47 10.45
N SER A 85 -10.93 -2.74 10.00
CA SER A 85 -11.09 -1.59 9.11
C SER A 85 -11.66 -1.98 7.74
N MET A 86 -11.19 -3.10 7.18
CA MET A 86 -11.71 -3.65 5.93
C MET A 86 -13.17 -4.09 6.07
N GLY A 87 -13.50 -4.80 7.16
CA GLY A 87 -14.88 -5.24 7.47
C GLY A 87 -15.83 -4.08 7.65
N TYR A 88 -15.38 -3.03 8.34
CA TYR A 88 -16.12 -1.78 8.49
C TYR A 88 -16.41 -1.13 7.12
N SER A 89 -15.38 -0.99 6.28
CA SER A 89 -15.49 -0.38 4.95
C SER A 89 -16.44 -1.17 4.05
N LEU A 90 -16.32 -2.51 3.99
CA LEU A 90 -17.16 -3.35 3.15
C LEU A 90 -18.63 -3.32 3.61
N ALA A 91 -18.91 -3.41 4.90
CA ALA A 91 -20.26 -3.31 5.44
C ALA A 91 -20.90 -1.95 5.11
N LYS A 92 -20.16 -0.87 5.27
CA LYS A 92 -20.60 0.49 4.87
C LYS A 92 -20.92 0.58 3.38
N SER A 93 -20.13 -0.04 2.51
CA SER A 93 -20.36 -0.06 1.06
C SER A 93 -21.69 -0.74 0.70
N TYR A 94 -22.17 -1.65 1.54
CA TYR A 94 -23.47 -2.30 1.43
C TYR A 94 -24.59 -1.59 2.20
N LYS A 95 -24.32 -0.42 2.79
CA LYS A 95 -25.25 0.33 3.64
C LYS A 95 -25.69 -0.44 4.90
N MET A 96 -24.87 -1.37 5.36
CA MET A 96 -25.05 -2.09 6.63
C MET A 96 -24.28 -1.40 7.77
N ASP A 97 -24.48 -1.90 9.00
CA ASP A 97 -23.72 -1.40 10.14
C ASP A 97 -22.22 -1.72 10.00
N GLY A 98 -21.41 -0.65 9.88
CA GLY A 98 -19.98 -0.79 9.69
C GLY A 98 -19.28 -1.33 10.94
N GLN A 99 -19.75 -0.97 12.15
CA GLN A 99 -19.14 -1.47 13.38
C GLN A 99 -19.37 -2.97 13.56
N ALA A 100 -20.61 -3.43 13.30
CA ALA A 100 -20.90 -4.86 13.30
C ALA A 100 -20.06 -5.61 12.26
N GLY A 101 -19.99 -5.09 11.01
CA GLY A 101 -19.15 -5.69 9.96
C GLY A 101 -17.65 -5.76 10.33
N GLY A 102 -17.12 -4.69 10.94
CA GLY A 102 -15.74 -4.65 11.41
C GLY A 102 -15.47 -5.64 12.54
N LEU A 103 -16.34 -5.68 13.55
CA LEU A 103 -16.21 -6.60 14.69
C LEU A 103 -16.34 -8.07 14.27
N LEU A 104 -17.29 -8.39 13.38
CA LEU A 104 -17.47 -9.75 12.87
C LEU A 104 -16.29 -10.21 12.00
N SER A 105 -15.75 -9.31 11.19
CA SER A 105 -14.53 -9.57 10.42
C SER A 105 -13.34 -9.85 11.33
N LEU A 106 -13.13 -9.01 12.35
CA LEU A 106 -12.07 -9.18 13.34
C LEU A 106 -12.24 -10.49 14.14
N ALA A 107 -13.45 -10.79 14.62
CA ALA A 107 -13.73 -12.02 15.36
C ALA A 107 -13.49 -13.27 14.50
N THR A 108 -13.87 -13.23 13.21
CA THR A 108 -13.57 -14.30 12.26
C THR A 108 -12.06 -14.48 12.07
N PHE A 109 -11.32 -13.40 11.88
CA PHE A 109 -9.86 -13.42 11.74
C PHE A 109 -9.19 -14.04 12.97
N LEU A 110 -9.55 -13.60 14.18
CA LEU A 110 -9.03 -14.15 15.42
C LEU A 110 -9.42 -15.63 15.63
N MET A 111 -10.61 -16.05 15.15
CA MET A 111 -11.03 -17.44 15.18
C MET A 111 -10.16 -18.32 14.26
N MET A 112 -9.64 -17.76 13.15
CA MET A 112 -8.70 -18.47 12.27
C MET A 112 -7.30 -18.58 12.89
N THR A 113 -6.93 -17.67 13.77
CA THR A 113 -5.67 -17.66 14.53
C THR A 113 -5.91 -18.19 15.93
N LEU A 114 -5.96 -19.53 16.08
CA LEU A 114 -6.29 -20.14 17.37
C LEU A 114 -5.28 -19.77 18.46
N PRO A 115 -5.75 -19.48 19.68
CA PRO A 115 -4.86 -19.34 20.82
C PRO A 115 -4.21 -20.67 21.20
N LEU A 116 -2.95 -20.61 21.60
CA LEU A 116 -2.17 -21.75 22.09
C LEU A 116 -2.18 -21.75 23.61
N ASN A 117 -2.44 -22.92 24.22
CA ASN A 117 -2.23 -23.12 25.66
C ASN A 117 -0.75 -23.45 25.88
N LEU A 118 -0.07 -22.65 26.68
CA LEU A 118 1.34 -22.86 27.04
C LEU A 118 1.54 -23.49 28.40
N ASP A 119 0.49 -23.73 29.20
CA ASP A 119 0.61 -24.25 30.56
C ASP A 119 1.30 -25.60 30.61
N ASP A 120 1.10 -26.45 29.59
CA ASP A 120 1.75 -27.76 29.51
C ASP A 120 3.25 -27.67 29.15
N LYS A 121 3.73 -26.50 28.70
CA LYS A 121 5.11 -26.28 28.23
C LYS A 121 5.94 -25.44 29.19
N LEU A 122 5.30 -24.82 30.18
CA LEU A 122 5.94 -23.94 31.16
C LEU A 122 5.91 -24.58 32.57
N PRO A 123 6.84 -24.23 33.48
CA PRO A 123 6.74 -24.59 34.89
C PRO A 123 5.39 -24.12 35.47
N LYS A 124 4.77 -24.91 36.32
CA LYS A 124 3.45 -24.59 36.94
C LYS A 124 3.41 -23.24 37.68
N SER A 125 4.57 -22.75 38.12
CA SER A 125 4.71 -21.41 38.72
C SER A 125 4.53 -20.25 37.74
N ASP A 126 4.68 -20.51 36.42
CA ASP A 126 4.72 -19.50 35.38
C ASP A 126 3.58 -19.69 34.33
N ALA A 127 2.48 -20.35 34.77
CA ALA A 127 1.33 -20.60 33.91
C ALA A 127 0.78 -19.29 33.30
N VAL A 128 0.77 -19.22 31.99
CA VAL A 128 0.33 -18.04 31.20
C VAL A 128 -1.07 -18.23 30.61
N GLY A 129 -1.53 -19.49 30.52
CA GLY A 129 -2.80 -19.86 29.90
C GLY A 129 -2.75 -19.78 28.39
N TYR A 130 -3.76 -19.16 27.78
CA TYR A 130 -3.88 -19.04 26.34
C TYR A 130 -3.17 -17.79 25.83
N VAL A 131 -2.36 -17.94 24.75
CA VAL A 131 -1.66 -16.87 24.07
C VAL A 131 -1.98 -16.90 22.57
N LEU A 132 -2.00 -15.75 21.93
CA LEU A 132 -2.12 -15.65 20.47
C LEU A 132 -0.72 -15.56 19.84
N PRO A 133 -0.41 -16.39 18.82
CA PRO A 133 0.86 -16.30 18.11
C PRO A 133 0.90 -15.00 17.31
N MET A 134 1.82 -14.11 17.66
CA MET A 134 1.92 -12.79 17.02
C MET A 134 2.36 -12.86 15.55
N ALA A 135 3.06 -13.92 15.16
CA ALA A 135 3.50 -14.11 13.77
C ALA A 135 2.36 -14.04 12.74
N ASP A 136 1.16 -14.53 13.13
CA ASP A 136 -0.02 -14.52 12.25
C ASP A 136 -0.90 -13.27 12.40
N LEU A 137 -0.51 -12.31 13.25
CA LEU A 137 -1.27 -11.07 13.50
C LEU A 137 -0.69 -9.86 12.77
N GLY A 138 0.54 -9.98 12.26
CA GLY A 138 1.26 -8.97 11.48
C GLY A 138 1.00 -9.05 9.99
N GLY A 139 2.01 -8.71 9.19
CA GLY A 139 1.93 -8.69 7.73
C GLY A 139 1.54 -10.01 7.09
N SER A 140 2.05 -11.13 7.62
CA SER A 140 1.72 -12.49 7.15
C SER A 140 0.24 -12.83 7.30
N GLY A 141 -0.45 -12.30 8.32
CA GLY A 141 -1.88 -12.51 8.55
C GLY A 141 -2.81 -11.70 7.64
N LEU A 142 -2.32 -10.75 6.86
CA LEU A 142 -3.16 -9.84 6.05
C LEU A 142 -4.09 -10.57 5.07
N PHE A 143 -3.62 -11.63 4.43
CA PHE A 143 -4.46 -12.40 3.49
C PHE A 143 -5.58 -13.14 4.21
N VAL A 144 -5.30 -13.70 5.38
CA VAL A 144 -6.35 -14.34 6.20
C VAL A 144 -7.34 -13.28 6.70
N ALA A 145 -6.88 -12.07 7.03
CA ALA A 145 -7.74 -10.94 7.38
C ALA A 145 -8.67 -10.55 6.21
N ILE A 146 -8.16 -10.53 4.97
CA ILE A 146 -8.96 -10.27 3.76
C ILE A 146 -10.03 -11.35 3.56
N ILE A 147 -9.67 -12.62 3.66
CA ILE A 147 -10.62 -13.74 3.51
C ILE A 147 -11.68 -13.67 4.60
N SER A 148 -11.27 -13.42 5.84
CA SER A 148 -12.16 -13.28 7.00
C SER A 148 -13.14 -12.13 6.82
N MET A 149 -12.68 -10.99 6.31
CA MET A 149 -13.51 -9.83 6.01
C MET A 149 -14.56 -10.17 4.94
N ILE A 150 -14.14 -10.77 3.82
CA ILE A 150 -15.08 -11.14 2.74
C ILE A 150 -16.13 -12.11 3.27
N PHE A 151 -15.69 -13.17 3.96
CA PHE A 151 -16.59 -14.17 4.51
C PHE A 151 -17.58 -13.55 5.52
N ALA A 152 -17.09 -12.81 6.51
CA ALA A 152 -17.91 -12.26 7.58
C ALA A 152 -18.96 -11.28 7.04
N VAL A 153 -18.55 -10.33 6.17
CA VAL A 153 -19.46 -9.30 5.69
C VAL A 153 -20.45 -9.83 4.64
N GLU A 154 -20.02 -10.73 3.74
CA GLU A 154 -20.96 -11.34 2.79
C GLU A 154 -21.95 -12.27 3.50
N MET A 155 -21.51 -13.03 4.51
CA MET A 155 -22.41 -13.85 5.31
C MET A 155 -23.40 -12.97 6.11
N MET A 156 -22.92 -11.90 6.76
CA MET A 156 -23.78 -10.91 7.40
C MET A 156 -24.83 -10.38 6.43
N ARG A 157 -24.40 -10.01 5.22
CA ARG A 157 -25.30 -9.52 4.16
C ARG A 157 -26.35 -10.56 3.75
N LEU A 158 -25.96 -11.82 3.59
CA LEU A 158 -26.89 -12.91 3.24
C LEU A 158 -27.94 -13.11 4.33
N VAL A 159 -27.53 -13.16 5.61
CA VAL A 159 -28.45 -13.33 6.75
C VAL A 159 -29.39 -12.13 6.86
N VAL A 160 -28.90 -10.89 6.76
CA VAL A 160 -29.74 -9.69 6.81
C VAL A 160 -30.75 -9.67 5.66
N LYS A 161 -30.32 -10.02 4.43
CA LYS A 161 -31.20 -10.07 3.26
C LYS A 161 -32.25 -11.17 3.34
N SER A 162 -31.97 -12.28 4.01
CA SER A 162 -32.97 -13.36 4.19
C SER A 162 -34.11 -12.96 5.14
N GLY A 163 -33.98 -11.82 5.82
CA GLY A 163 -34.91 -11.36 6.84
C GLY A 163 -34.84 -12.13 8.16
N PHE A 164 -33.89 -13.05 8.29
CA PHE A 164 -33.67 -13.83 9.52
C PHE A 164 -32.84 -13.02 10.51
N THR A 165 -33.43 -11.92 11.01
CA THR A 165 -32.82 -10.97 11.96
C THR A 165 -33.84 -10.62 13.04
N ILE A 166 -33.34 -10.24 14.22
CA ILE A 166 -34.21 -9.80 15.33
C ILE A 166 -34.54 -8.34 15.09
N LYS A 167 -35.81 -8.06 14.76
CA LYS A 167 -36.32 -6.70 14.59
C LYS A 167 -36.79 -6.15 15.94
N MET A 168 -36.30 -5.00 16.32
CA MET A 168 -36.74 -4.29 17.52
C MET A 168 -37.84 -3.27 17.19
N PRO A 169 -38.75 -3.01 18.15
CA PRO A 169 -39.74 -1.94 18.02
C PRO A 169 -39.09 -0.57 17.83
N ASP A 170 -39.81 0.36 17.18
CA ASP A 170 -39.30 1.71 16.83
C ASP A 170 -38.93 2.58 18.05
N GLN A 171 -39.43 2.21 19.24
CA GLN A 171 -39.13 2.90 20.50
C GLN A 171 -37.72 2.56 21.03
N VAL A 172 -37.05 1.53 20.52
CA VAL A 172 -35.71 1.12 20.97
C VAL A 172 -34.66 2.05 20.33
N PRO A 173 -33.70 2.56 21.11
CA PRO A 173 -32.60 3.37 20.55
C PRO A 173 -31.90 2.64 19.40
N GLY A 174 -31.65 3.35 18.29
CA GLY A 174 -31.14 2.75 17.06
C GLY A 174 -29.81 2.01 17.21
N SER A 175 -28.93 2.37 18.15
CA SER A 175 -27.71 1.63 18.46
C SER A 175 -27.99 0.24 19.04
N VAL A 176 -28.98 0.15 19.93
CA VAL A 176 -29.43 -1.12 20.54
C VAL A 176 -30.11 -1.99 19.49
N ALA A 177 -31.02 -1.43 18.70
CA ALA A 177 -31.71 -2.14 17.64
C ALA A 177 -30.73 -2.78 16.63
N ARG A 178 -29.69 -2.05 16.20
CA ARG A 178 -28.63 -2.58 15.30
C ARG A 178 -27.83 -3.72 15.94
N SER A 179 -27.56 -3.65 17.24
CA SER A 179 -26.85 -4.73 17.96
C SER A 179 -27.66 -6.04 17.95
N PHE A 180 -28.98 -5.94 18.16
CA PHE A 180 -29.85 -7.13 18.10
C PHE A 180 -30.04 -7.64 16.66
N GLU A 181 -30.10 -6.78 15.67
CA GLU A 181 -30.15 -7.16 14.26
C GLU A 181 -28.90 -7.93 13.82
N SER A 182 -27.74 -7.58 14.40
CA SER A 182 -26.45 -8.22 14.12
C SER A 182 -26.26 -9.54 14.88
N LEU A 183 -27.09 -9.88 15.85
CA LEU A 183 -26.90 -11.08 16.71
C LEU A 183 -26.99 -12.39 15.92
N VAL A 184 -28.01 -12.53 15.07
CA VAL A 184 -28.19 -13.76 14.26
C VAL A 184 -27.05 -13.92 13.25
N PRO A 185 -26.66 -12.87 12.46
CA PRO A 185 -25.44 -12.91 11.65
C PRO A 185 -24.21 -13.33 12.46
N ALA A 186 -24.01 -12.79 13.67
CA ALA A 186 -22.87 -13.12 14.51
C ALA A 186 -22.83 -14.59 14.91
N ILE A 187 -23.96 -15.15 15.33
CA ILE A 187 -24.06 -16.58 15.66
C ILE A 187 -23.66 -17.44 14.46
N VAL A 188 -24.24 -17.17 13.28
CA VAL A 188 -23.96 -17.94 12.06
C VAL A 188 -22.49 -17.86 11.68
N ILE A 189 -21.91 -16.66 11.66
CA ILE A 189 -20.50 -16.42 11.26
C ILE A 189 -19.55 -17.12 12.22
N ILE A 190 -19.74 -16.95 13.52
CA ILE A 190 -18.85 -17.53 14.54
C ILE A 190 -18.95 -19.05 14.56
N VAL A 191 -20.16 -19.62 14.48
CA VAL A 191 -20.35 -21.09 14.45
C VAL A 191 -19.68 -21.69 13.22
N ILE A 192 -19.84 -21.09 12.02
CA ILE A 192 -19.19 -21.60 10.81
C ILE A 192 -17.66 -21.45 10.93
N SER A 193 -17.16 -20.31 11.39
CA SER A 193 -15.72 -20.09 11.58
C SER A 193 -15.11 -21.10 12.56
N TRP A 194 -15.77 -21.31 13.70
CA TRP A 194 -15.39 -22.31 14.68
C TRP A 194 -15.39 -23.72 14.10
N PHE A 195 -16.47 -24.10 13.38
CA PHE A 195 -16.57 -25.41 12.76
C PHE A 195 -15.44 -25.66 11.76
N VAL A 196 -15.15 -24.68 10.89
CA VAL A 196 -14.07 -24.79 9.90
C VAL A 196 -12.71 -24.92 10.58
N ARG A 197 -12.43 -24.06 11.56
CA ARG A 197 -11.09 -24.01 12.16
C ARG A 197 -10.87 -25.12 13.20
N VAL A 198 -11.87 -25.40 14.02
CA VAL A 198 -11.72 -26.33 15.18
C VAL A 198 -12.14 -27.76 14.82
N ILE A 199 -13.29 -27.93 14.15
CA ILE A 199 -13.80 -29.28 13.84
C ILE A 199 -13.14 -29.85 12.57
N LEU A 200 -13.09 -29.07 11.49
CA LEU A 200 -12.45 -29.50 10.25
C LEU A 200 -10.92 -29.34 10.31
N ASN A 201 -10.39 -28.69 11.33
CA ASN A 201 -8.95 -28.41 11.52
C ASN A 201 -8.29 -27.75 10.30
N ILE A 202 -9.03 -26.88 9.58
CA ILE A 202 -8.53 -26.15 8.42
C ILE A 202 -7.73 -24.94 8.90
N ASP A 203 -6.41 -24.96 8.69
CA ASP A 203 -5.52 -23.86 9.03
C ASP A 203 -5.35 -22.93 7.83
N LEU A 204 -6.10 -21.80 7.81
CA LEU A 204 -6.02 -20.84 6.72
C LEU A 204 -4.66 -20.14 6.68
N ASN A 205 -4.01 -19.86 7.83
CA ASN A 205 -2.68 -19.27 7.85
C ASN A 205 -1.67 -20.19 7.17
N ALA A 206 -1.66 -21.48 7.53
CA ALA A 206 -0.77 -22.46 6.92
C ALA A 206 -1.03 -22.64 5.41
N ILE A 207 -2.30 -22.68 5.00
CA ILE A 207 -2.69 -22.81 3.59
C ILE A 207 -2.24 -21.58 2.79
N ILE A 208 -2.56 -20.40 3.29
CA ILE A 208 -2.22 -19.12 2.64
C ILE A 208 -0.70 -18.96 2.56
N ASN A 209 0.03 -19.20 3.65
CA ASN A 209 1.49 -19.13 3.65
C ASN A 209 2.09 -20.07 2.60
N LYS A 210 1.61 -21.31 2.49
CA LYS A 210 2.06 -22.26 1.47
C LYS A 210 1.77 -21.82 0.02
N ILE A 211 0.63 -21.16 -0.20
CA ILE A 211 0.26 -20.63 -1.53
C ILE A 211 1.08 -19.37 -1.86
N PHE A 212 1.30 -18.51 -0.88
CA PHE A 212 1.96 -17.23 -1.09
C PHE A 212 3.49 -17.28 -0.95
N GLU A 213 4.07 -18.31 -0.32
CA GLU A 213 5.51 -18.48 -0.23
C GLU A 213 6.21 -18.39 -1.62
N PRO A 214 5.80 -19.14 -2.67
CA PRO A 214 6.40 -18.99 -3.99
C PRO A 214 6.09 -17.64 -4.64
N LEU A 215 4.90 -17.05 -4.39
CA LEU A 215 4.55 -15.72 -4.87
C LEU A 215 5.32 -14.63 -4.13
N GLY A 216 5.53 -14.77 -2.82
CA GLY A 216 6.35 -13.87 -2.01
C GLY A 216 7.79 -13.86 -2.47
N ASN A 217 8.39 -15.02 -2.70
CA ASN A 217 9.73 -15.15 -3.23
C ASN A 217 9.84 -14.55 -4.64
N PHE A 218 8.84 -14.79 -5.51
CA PHE A 218 8.79 -14.17 -6.83
C PHE A 218 8.63 -12.65 -6.74
N ALA A 219 7.68 -12.15 -5.94
CA ALA A 219 7.37 -10.73 -5.80
C ALA A 219 8.46 -9.97 -5.02
N GLY A 220 9.09 -10.61 -4.00
CA GLY A 220 10.06 -9.98 -3.11
C GLY A 220 11.50 -10.00 -3.63
N ASP A 221 11.87 -10.98 -4.46
CA ASP A 221 13.26 -11.22 -4.83
C ASP A 221 13.53 -11.27 -6.33
N SER A 222 12.49 -11.14 -7.18
CA SER A 222 12.66 -11.15 -8.62
C SER A 222 12.39 -9.79 -9.26
N LEU A 223 13.22 -9.42 -10.24
CA LEU A 223 13.01 -8.20 -11.02
C LEU A 223 11.62 -8.16 -11.69
N LEU A 224 11.13 -9.29 -12.20
CA LEU A 224 9.80 -9.37 -12.81
C LEU A 224 8.69 -9.15 -11.78
N GLY A 225 8.87 -9.65 -10.55
CA GLY A 225 7.96 -9.40 -9.44
C GLY A 225 7.82 -7.92 -9.10
N ALA A 226 8.89 -7.13 -9.31
CA ALA A 226 8.83 -5.68 -9.17
C ALA A 226 8.24 -4.99 -10.41
N LEU A 227 8.64 -5.40 -11.61
CA LEU A 227 8.26 -4.73 -12.86
C LEU A 227 6.77 -4.88 -13.20
N ILE A 228 6.17 -6.04 -12.91
CA ILE A 228 4.77 -6.31 -13.23
C ILE A 228 3.82 -5.33 -12.54
N PRO A 229 3.82 -5.17 -11.20
CA PRO A 229 2.95 -4.21 -10.54
C PRO A 229 3.24 -2.77 -10.96
N VAL A 230 4.51 -2.38 -11.09
CA VAL A 230 4.89 -1.05 -11.56
C VAL A 230 4.32 -0.75 -12.93
N PHE A 231 4.45 -1.68 -13.89
CA PHE A 231 3.90 -1.53 -15.22
C PHE A 231 2.39 -1.27 -15.21
N PHE A 232 1.63 -2.11 -14.49
CA PHE A 232 0.18 -1.95 -14.43
C PHE A 232 -0.24 -0.67 -13.68
N ILE A 233 0.46 -0.28 -12.61
CA ILE A 233 0.18 0.95 -11.87
C ILE A 233 0.31 2.16 -12.80
N VAL A 234 1.43 2.32 -13.52
CA VAL A 234 1.64 3.49 -14.39
C VAL A 234 0.82 3.43 -15.66
N LEU A 235 0.53 2.23 -16.18
CA LEU A 235 -0.37 2.06 -17.31
C LEU A 235 -1.80 2.53 -16.98
N LEU A 236 -2.32 2.15 -15.81
CA LEU A 236 -3.61 2.60 -15.30
C LEU A 236 -3.66 4.11 -15.11
N TRP A 237 -2.63 4.68 -14.50
CA TRP A 237 -2.50 6.13 -14.35
C TRP A 237 -2.47 6.86 -15.70
N SER A 238 -1.77 6.33 -16.70
CA SER A 238 -1.76 6.91 -18.05
C SER A 238 -3.13 6.88 -18.71
N ALA A 239 -4.00 5.96 -18.29
CA ALA A 239 -5.38 5.84 -18.73
C ALA A 239 -6.40 6.64 -17.86
N GLY A 240 -5.92 7.40 -16.85
CA GLY A 240 -6.77 8.18 -15.96
C GLY A 240 -7.36 7.40 -14.78
N ILE A 241 -6.92 6.18 -14.55
CA ILE A 241 -7.33 5.34 -13.42
C ILE A 241 -6.24 5.39 -12.37
N HIS A 242 -6.61 5.58 -11.10
CA HIS A 242 -5.64 5.60 -10.00
C HIS A 242 -5.01 4.23 -9.80
N GLY A 243 -3.86 3.98 -10.47
CA GLY A 243 -3.22 2.66 -10.56
C GLY A 243 -2.87 2.05 -9.21
N VAL A 244 -2.35 2.86 -8.27
CA VAL A 244 -2.01 2.39 -6.92
C VAL A 244 -3.26 1.95 -6.16
N ALA A 245 -4.42 2.60 -6.37
CA ALA A 245 -5.66 2.19 -5.72
C ALA A 245 -6.15 0.81 -6.19
N VAL A 246 -5.96 0.49 -7.47
CA VAL A 246 -6.36 -0.81 -8.04
C VAL A 246 -5.36 -1.90 -7.69
N MET A 247 -4.09 -1.68 -8.01
CA MET A 247 -3.04 -2.70 -7.84
C MET A 247 -2.63 -2.87 -6.38
N GLY A 248 -2.74 -1.81 -5.58
CA GLY A 248 -2.41 -1.83 -4.15
C GLY A 248 -3.28 -2.79 -3.35
N ALA A 249 -4.55 -2.96 -3.69
CA ALA A 249 -5.41 -3.95 -3.03
C ALA A 249 -4.86 -5.39 -3.11
N VAL A 250 -4.06 -5.69 -4.16
CA VAL A 250 -3.45 -7.01 -4.36
C VAL A 250 -2.01 -7.05 -3.85
N PHE A 251 -1.20 -6.03 -4.18
CA PHE A 251 0.24 -6.06 -3.94
C PHE A 251 0.67 -5.50 -2.58
N GLN A 252 -0.07 -4.54 -2.01
CA GLN A 252 0.30 -3.99 -0.69
C GLN A 252 0.34 -5.04 0.43
N PRO A 253 -0.64 -5.97 0.54
CA PRO A 253 -0.55 -7.04 1.53
C PRO A 253 0.73 -7.88 1.38
N ILE A 254 1.15 -8.18 0.13
CA ILE A 254 2.38 -8.91 -0.14
C ILE A 254 3.59 -8.08 0.32
N TRP A 255 3.70 -6.83 -0.11
CA TRP A 255 4.84 -5.97 0.20
C TRP A 255 4.98 -5.67 1.69
N PHE A 256 3.87 -5.53 2.43
CA PHE A 256 3.89 -5.35 3.88
C PHE A 256 4.28 -6.64 4.61
N SER A 257 3.81 -7.80 4.14
CA SER A 257 4.23 -9.09 4.68
C SER A 257 5.75 -9.30 4.51
N LEU A 258 6.31 -8.96 3.35
CA LEU A 258 7.75 -9.05 3.09
C LEU A 258 8.55 -8.05 3.92
N LEU A 259 8.01 -6.85 4.15
CA LEU A 259 8.63 -5.86 5.05
C LEU A 259 8.65 -6.36 6.49
N ASP A 260 7.57 -6.95 6.96
CA ASP A 260 7.46 -7.53 8.31
C ASP A 260 8.52 -8.63 8.52
N GLN A 261 8.71 -9.51 7.54
CA GLN A 261 9.77 -10.53 7.56
C GLN A 261 11.19 -9.92 7.61
N ASN A 262 11.42 -8.79 6.92
CA ASN A 262 12.70 -8.07 7.03
C ASN A 262 12.89 -7.48 8.44
N ILE A 263 11.84 -6.97 9.06
CA ILE A 263 11.90 -6.39 10.42
C ILE A 263 12.18 -7.50 11.44
N ASP A 264 11.50 -8.64 11.32
CA ASP A 264 11.70 -9.80 12.19
C ASP A 264 13.13 -10.35 12.07
N ALA A 265 13.63 -10.54 10.86
CA ALA A 265 15.01 -10.98 10.62
C ALA A 265 16.02 -10.02 11.23
N LYS A 266 15.79 -8.70 11.09
CA LYS A 266 16.65 -7.69 11.73
C LYS A 266 16.62 -7.78 13.25
N ALA A 267 15.46 -7.99 13.86
CA ALA A 267 15.30 -8.07 15.31
C ALA A 267 16.08 -9.22 15.95
N VAL A 268 16.30 -10.31 15.20
CA VAL A 268 17.10 -11.47 15.64
C VAL A 268 18.52 -11.48 15.10
N GLY A 269 18.93 -10.43 14.37
CA GLY A 269 20.27 -10.29 13.81
C GLY A 269 20.55 -11.16 12.58
N GLU A 270 19.52 -11.64 11.91
CA GLU A 270 19.63 -12.43 10.68
C GLU A 270 19.73 -11.56 9.42
N PRO A 271 20.29 -12.08 8.32
CA PRO A 271 20.28 -11.39 7.04
C PRO A 271 18.86 -11.11 6.54
N LEU A 272 18.61 -9.88 6.11
CA LEU A 272 17.30 -9.48 5.61
C LEU A 272 16.93 -10.28 4.34
N PRO A 273 15.80 -11.01 4.32
CA PRO A 273 15.48 -11.89 3.19
C PRO A 273 15.10 -11.11 1.93
N HIS A 274 14.29 -10.04 2.02
CA HIS A 274 13.63 -9.45 0.87
C HIS A 274 14.20 -8.10 0.42
N ILE A 275 14.24 -7.88 -0.90
CA ILE A 275 14.62 -6.62 -1.54
C ILE A 275 13.37 -5.78 -1.81
N ILE A 276 12.33 -6.42 -2.40
CA ILE A 276 11.17 -5.74 -2.91
C ILE A 276 10.07 -5.71 -1.86
N VAL A 277 10.02 -4.59 -1.16
CA VAL A 277 9.02 -4.27 -0.13
C VAL A 277 8.35 -2.94 -0.47
N GLU A 278 7.27 -2.56 0.19
CA GLU A 278 6.52 -1.34 -0.16
C GLU A 278 7.42 -0.09 -0.29
N PRO A 279 8.33 0.24 0.67
CA PRO A 279 9.16 1.44 0.56
C PRO A 279 10.22 1.40 -0.56
N PHE A 280 10.48 0.23 -1.17
CA PHE A 280 11.32 0.12 -2.37
C PHE A 280 10.70 0.94 -3.52
N PHE A 281 9.40 0.82 -3.73
CA PHE A 281 8.69 1.57 -4.76
C PHE A 281 8.51 3.02 -4.35
N GLN A 282 8.11 3.25 -3.11
CA GLN A 282 7.78 4.58 -2.59
C GLN A 282 8.95 5.56 -2.72
N TRP A 283 10.16 5.14 -2.39
CA TRP A 283 11.31 6.05 -2.29
C TRP A 283 12.20 6.08 -3.52
N PHE A 284 12.30 4.96 -4.24
CA PHE A 284 13.27 4.84 -5.34
C PHE A 284 12.62 4.84 -6.72
N VAL A 285 11.31 4.60 -6.81
CA VAL A 285 10.57 4.53 -8.08
C VAL A 285 9.56 5.67 -8.21
N TRP A 286 8.75 5.92 -7.17
CA TRP A 286 7.72 6.96 -7.18
C TRP A 286 8.25 8.34 -6.76
N ILE A 287 9.37 8.79 -7.31
CA ILE A 287 10.00 10.08 -6.96
C ILE A 287 9.10 11.24 -7.41
N GLY A 288 8.41 11.84 -6.44
CA GLY A 288 7.39 12.85 -6.70
C GLY A 288 6.05 12.29 -7.17
N GLY A 289 5.76 11.03 -6.82
CA GLY A 289 4.56 10.28 -7.17
C GLY A 289 4.72 9.33 -8.36
N ALA A 290 3.65 8.64 -8.71
CA ALA A 290 3.65 7.67 -9.80
C ALA A 290 4.18 8.29 -11.11
N GLY A 291 5.03 7.55 -11.83
CA GLY A 291 5.67 8.06 -13.04
C GLY A 291 6.98 8.83 -12.81
N ALA A 292 7.47 8.93 -11.56
CA ALA A 292 8.64 9.74 -11.18
C ALA A 292 8.50 11.21 -11.61
N THR A 293 7.32 11.77 -11.38
CA THR A 293 6.85 13.03 -11.96
C THR A 293 7.50 14.30 -11.41
N LEU A 294 8.23 14.23 -10.29
CA LEU A 294 9.04 15.37 -9.82
C LEU A 294 10.04 15.82 -10.87
N SER A 295 10.62 14.90 -11.62
CA SER A 295 11.55 15.20 -12.72
C SER A 295 10.88 16.01 -13.83
N LEU A 296 9.66 15.64 -14.23
CA LEU A 296 8.87 16.39 -15.21
C LEU A 296 8.45 17.77 -14.67
N CYS A 297 8.06 17.83 -13.39
CA CYS A 297 7.71 19.08 -12.71
C CYS A 297 8.87 20.08 -12.72
N ILE A 298 10.10 19.61 -12.45
CA ILE A 298 11.32 20.43 -12.53
C ILE A 298 11.51 20.97 -13.95
N LEU A 299 11.37 20.14 -14.98
CA LEU A 299 11.47 20.60 -16.38
C LEU A 299 10.42 21.67 -16.72
N MET A 300 9.19 21.51 -16.23
CA MET A 300 8.09 22.45 -16.47
C MET A 300 8.32 23.83 -15.84
N ILE A 301 8.95 23.92 -14.67
CA ILE A 301 9.28 25.20 -14.05
C ILE A 301 10.15 26.08 -14.97
N PHE A 302 11.02 25.45 -15.76
CA PHE A 302 11.91 26.13 -16.70
C PHE A 302 11.36 26.14 -18.12
N SER A 303 10.07 25.85 -18.33
CA SER A 303 9.41 25.88 -19.64
C SER A 303 9.37 27.28 -20.23
N LYS A 304 9.41 27.35 -21.58
CA LYS A 304 9.10 28.55 -22.33
C LYS A 304 7.58 28.78 -22.49
N SER A 305 6.76 27.73 -22.39
CA SER A 305 5.30 27.86 -22.38
C SER A 305 4.87 28.38 -21.00
N GLU A 306 4.13 29.47 -20.99
CA GLU A 306 3.63 30.10 -19.77
C GLU A 306 2.64 29.16 -19.02
N TYR A 307 1.87 28.39 -19.77
CA TYR A 307 0.95 27.41 -19.22
C TYR A 307 1.72 26.32 -18.44
N LEU A 308 2.69 25.65 -19.10
CA LEU A 308 3.47 24.58 -18.46
C LEU A 308 4.28 25.10 -17.28
N LYS A 309 4.83 26.32 -17.37
CA LYS A 309 5.55 26.98 -16.29
C LYS A 309 4.67 27.23 -15.07
N LYS A 310 3.42 27.68 -15.27
CA LYS A 310 2.44 27.86 -14.19
C LYS A 310 2.09 26.52 -13.52
N VAL A 311 1.82 25.49 -14.32
CA VAL A 311 1.55 24.14 -13.82
C VAL A 311 2.73 23.60 -13.00
N GLY A 312 3.97 23.73 -13.52
CA GLY A 312 5.17 23.31 -12.81
C GLY A 312 5.34 24.02 -11.46
N ARG A 313 5.18 25.35 -11.44
CA ARG A 313 5.30 26.14 -10.21
C ARG A 313 4.23 25.82 -9.17
N PHE A 314 3.01 25.54 -9.63
CA PHE A 314 1.91 25.12 -8.73
C PHE A 314 2.14 23.72 -8.16
N SER A 315 2.70 22.82 -8.97
CA SER A 315 2.83 21.41 -8.62
C SER A 315 4.12 21.06 -7.87
N ILE A 316 5.16 21.94 -7.84
CA ILE A 316 6.48 21.57 -7.30
C ILE A 316 6.43 21.21 -5.80
N ILE A 317 5.75 22.00 -4.99
CA ILE A 317 5.67 21.75 -3.56
C ILE A 317 4.93 20.43 -3.27
N PRO A 318 3.72 20.17 -3.78
CA PRO A 318 3.10 18.85 -3.67
C PRO A 318 4.01 17.71 -4.17
N SER A 319 4.68 17.88 -5.31
CA SER A 319 5.54 16.84 -5.90
C SER A 319 6.74 16.47 -5.03
N ILE A 320 7.34 17.44 -4.29
CA ILE A 320 8.41 17.14 -3.33
C ILE A 320 7.91 16.18 -2.24
N PHE A 321 6.62 16.26 -1.89
CA PHE A 321 5.95 15.39 -0.92
C PHE A 321 5.20 14.22 -1.57
N ASN A 322 5.59 13.82 -2.79
CA ASN A 322 5.05 12.70 -3.56
C ASN A 322 3.56 12.79 -3.95
N ILE A 323 3.01 14.01 -3.96
CA ILE A 323 1.64 14.31 -4.40
C ILE A 323 1.72 14.87 -5.82
N ASN A 324 1.28 14.09 -6.82
CA ASN A 324 1.43 14.44 -8.22
C ASN A 324 0.12 14.67 -8.99
N GLU A 325 -1.02 14.56 -8.34
CA GLU A 325 -2.32 14.84 -8.94
C GLU A 325 -2.42 16.23 -9.58
N PRO A 326 -1.89 17.31 -8.96
CA PRO A 326 -1.89 18.63 -9.60
C PRO A 326 -1.12 18.66 -10.93
N LEU A 327 -0.05 17.86 -11.03
CA LEU A 327 0.73 17.74 -12.26
C LEU A 327 0.02 16.84 -13.28
N ILE A 328 -0.48 15.68 -12.87
CA ILE A 328 -1.13 14.70 -13.75
C ILE A 328 -2.35 15.33 -14.46
N PHE A 329 -3.18 16.03 -13.70
CA PHE A 329 -4.38 16.67 -14.24
C PHE A 329 -4.11 18.07 -14.82
N GLY A 330 -3.18 18.80 -14.23
CA GLY A 330 -2.80 20.13 -14.72
C GLY A 330 -2.00 20.11 -16.02
N ALA A 331 -1.17 19.11 -16.29
CA ALA A 331 -0.37 18.99 -17.50
C ALA A 331 -0.89 17.94 -18.48
N PRO A 332 -2.19 17.72 -18.61
CA PRO A 332 -2.90 16.54 -19.11
C PRO A 332 -1.97 15.37 -19.48
N LEU A 333 -1.42 14.69 -18.46
CA LEU A 333 -0.59 13.49 -18.64
C LEU A 333 -1.48 12.31 -19.05
N VAL A 334 -2.71 12.31 -18.57
CA VAL A 334 -3.72 11.29 -18.87
C VAL A 334 -3.99 11.30 -20.38
N MET A 335 -3.92 10.14 -21.01
CA MET A 335 -4.13 9.93 -22.44
C MET A 335 -3.23 10.80 -23.35
N ASN A 336 -2.14 11.34 -22.81
CA ASN A 336 -1.19 12.14 -23.58
C ASN A 336 -0.21 11.24 -24.34
N PRO A 337 -0.26 11.19 -25.68
CA PRO A 337 0.58 10.26 -26.44
C PRO A 337 2.08 10.58 -26.36
N ILE A 338 2.47 11.82 -26.06
CA ILE A 338 3.88 12.23 -25.97
C ILE A 338 4.43 11.88 -24.61
N LEU A 339 3.70 12.19 -23.53
CA LEU A 339 4.18 12.02 -22.16
C LEU A 339 3.89 10.63 -21.58
N ALA A 340 2.93 9.87 -22.13
CA ALA A 340 2.61 8.53 -21.65
C ALA A 340 3.80 7.56 -21.77
N LEU A 341 4.60 7.67 -22.83
CA LEU A 341 5.74 6.77 -23.04
C LEU A 341 6.80 6.91 -21.93
N PRO A 342 7.34 8.11 -21.62
CA PRO A 342 8.26 8.27 -20.50
C PRO A 342 7.59 8.03 -19.14
N PHE A 343 6.32 8.39 -18.95
CA PHE A 343 5.57 8.16 -17.74
C PHE A 343 5.48 6.66 -17.38
N ILE A 344 5.33 5.78 -18.37
CA ILE A 344 5.35 4.33 -18.20
C ILE A 344 6.79 3.79 -18.13
N GLY A 345 7.66 4.25 -19.02
CA GLY A 345 9.00 3.69 -19.18
C GLY A 345 9.96 4.00 -18.03
N ILE A 346 9.92 5.22 -17.50
CA ILE A 346 10.86 5.66 -16.45
C ILE A 346 10.73 4.82 -15.20
N PRO A 347 9.54 4.61 -14.61
CA PRO A 347 9.43 3.76 -13.42
C PRO A 347 9.98 2.34 -13.61
N LEU A 348 9.83 1.76 -14.80
CA LEU A 348 10.38 0.44 -15.10
C LEU A 348 11.92 0.46 -15.12
N ILE A 349 12.51 1.51 -15.67
CA ILE A 349 13.96 1.70 -15.68
C ILE A 349 14.47 1.93 -14.24
N LEU A 350 13.81 2.82 -13.48
CA LEU A 350 14.19 3.09 -12.08
C LEU A 350 14.05 1.84 -11.20
N THR A 351 12.99 1.05 -11.40
CA THR A 351 12.81 -0.25 -10.73
C THR A 351 13.97 -1.19 -11.03
N THR A 352 14.37 -1.27 -12.29
CA THR A 352 15.49 -2.13 -12.71
C THR A 352 16.81 -1.68 -12.07
N ILE A 353 17.13 -0.39 -12.14
CA ILE A 353 18.34 0.18 -11.53
C ILE A 353 18.35 -0.09 -10.02
N THR A 354 17.26 0.25 -9.34
CA THR A 354 17.14 0.09 -7.90
C THR A 354 17.26 -1.37 -7.48
N TYR A 355 16.60 -2.29 -8.20
CA TYR A 355 16.69 -3.72 -7.94
C TYR A 355 18.13 -4.22 -7.96
N PHE A 356 18.90 -3.87 -8.99
CA PHE A 356 20.30 -4.31 -9.09
C PHE A 356 21.19 -3.66 -8.03
N VAL A 357 20.96 -2.41 -7.65
CA VAL A 357 21.70 -1.73 -6.58
C VAL A 357 21.51 -2.46 -5.24
N PHE A 358 20.27 -2.83 -4.89
CA PHE A 358 19.99 -3.62 -3.68
C PHE A 358 20.53 -5.05 -3.77
N LYS A 359 20.36 -5.70 -4.93
CA LYS A 359 20.83 -7.08 -5.17
C LYS A 359 22.35 -7.22 -5.06
N LEU A 360 23.08 -6.19 -5.49
CA LEU A 360 24.54 -6.15 -5.36
C LEU A 360 25.02 -5.73 -3.95
N GLY A 361 24.11 -5.46 -3.02
CA GLY A 361 24.44 -5.07 -1.65
C GLY A 361 25.05 -3.67 -1.55
N LEU A 362 24.87 -2.81 -2.57
CA LEU A 362 25.41 -1.45 -2.57
C LEU A 362 24.71 -0.54 -1.57
N ILE A 363 23.49 -0.89 -1.17
CA ILE A 363 22.65 -0.19 -0.20
C ILE A 363 22.04 -1.21 0.76
N ALA A 364 21.85 -0.84 2.01
CA ALA A 364 21.19 -1.66 3.01
C ALA A 364 19.72 -1.91 2.64
N LYS A 365 19.25 -3.16 2.82
CA LYS A 365 17.86 -3.52 2.60
C LYS A 365 16.94 -2.78 3.57
N ILE A 366 15.69 -2.65 3.19
CA ILE A 366 14.69 -1.82 3.83
C ILE A 366 14.06 -2.53 5.02
N THR A 367 13.92 -1.81 6.14
CA THR A 367 13.29 -2.31 7.38
C THR A 367 12.32 -1.31 8.03
N ILE A 368 12.12 -0.13 7.44
CA ILE A 368 11.30 0.92 8.03
C ILE A 368 10.29 1.42 7.00
N LEU A 369 9.04 1.53 7.40
CA LEU A 369 8.02 2.25 6.66
C LEU A 369 8.00 3.70 7.12
N ALA A 370 8.68 4.57 6.39
CA ALA A 370 8.64 6.01 6.62
C ALA A 370 7.33 6.62 6.04
N PRO A 371 6.85 7.75 6.60
CA PRO A 371 5.67 8.43 6.07
C PRO A 371 5.83 8.79 4.59
N TRP A 372 4.93 8.31 3.74
CA TRP A 372 5.00 8.50 2.28
C TRP A 372 5.05 9.97 1.82
N THR A 373 4.62 10.89 2.69
CA THR A 373 4.67 12.35 2.48
C THR A 373 6.04 12.98 2.76
N LEU A 374 7.07 12.20 3.12
CA LEU A 374 8.42 12.76 3.25
C LEU A 374 9.02 13.07 1.86
N PRO A 375 9.91 14.06 1.76
CA PRO A 375 10.76 14.20 0.58
C PRO A 375 11.55 12.92 0.31
N GLY A 376 11.60 12.48 -0.97
CA GLY A 376 12.15 11.19 -1.37
C GLY A 376 13.50 10.84 -0.75
N PRO A 377 14.53 11.73 -0.75
CA PRO A 377 15.82 11.44 -0.13
C PRO A 377 15.73 11.15 1.36
N LEU A 378 14.91 11.88 2.11
CA LEU A 378 14.74 11.65 3.56
C LEU A 378 14.00 10.33 3.83
N GLY A 379 12.95 10.06 3.05
CA GLY A 379 12.22 8.80 3.15
C GLY A 379 13.11 7.58 2.87
N ALA A 380 13.95 7.65 1.84
CA ALA A 380 14.91 6.61 1.51
C ALA A 380 15.94 6.39 2.62
N LEU A 381 16.47 7.47 3.21
CA LEU A 381 17.40 7.41 4.34
C LEU A 381 16.78 6.66 5.53
N PHE A 382 15.56 7.03 5.92
CA PHE A 382 14.86 6.36 7.02
C PHE A 382 14.53 4.90 6.68
N ALA A 383 14.01 4.64 5.49
CA ALA A 383 13.63 3.29 5.06
C ALA A 383 14.80 2.29 5.12
N THR A 384 16.01 2.75 4.81
CA THR A 384 17.26 1.97 4.83
C THR A 384 18.01 2.06 6.14
N ASN A 385 17.35 2.48 7.22
CA ASN A 385 17.95 2.61 8.55
C ASN A 385 19.18 3.53 8.59
N GLY A 386 19.13 4.66 7.86
CA GLY A 386 20.19 5.68 7.85
C GLY A 386 21.33 5.43 6.86
N ASP A 387 21.18 4.53 5.91
CA ASP A 387 22.19 4.36 4.86
C ASP A 387 22.21 5.56 3.91
N TRP A 388 23.22 6.42 4.04
CA TRP A 388 23.35 7.63 3.21
C TRP A 388 23.44 7.35 1.70
N ARG A 389 23.86 6.15 1.30
CA ARG A 389 23.94 5.73 -0.10
C ARG A 389 22.57 5.70 -0.75
N ALA A 390 21.50 5.51 0.06
CA ALA A 390 20.12 5.61 -0.41
C ALA A 390 19.79 7.03 -0.92
N LEU A 391 20.31 8.09 -0.27
CA LEU A 391 20.17 9.47 -0.76
C LEU A 391 20.75 9.62 -2.17
N VAL A 392 21.96 9.07 -2.36
CA VAL A 392 22.65 9.12 -3.66
C VAL A 392 21.84 8.42 -4.74
N LEU A 393 21.28 7.25 -4.44
CA LEU A 393 20.46 6.51 -5.39
C LEU A 393 19.19 7.28 -5.78
N VAL A 394 18.50 7.91 -4.82
CA VAL A 394 17.30 8.72 -5.12
C VAL A 394 17.64 9.90 -6.03
N VAL A 395 18.72 10.61 -5.74
CA VAL A 395 19.20 11.73 -6.58
C VAL A 395 19.61 11.22 -7.97
N PHE A 396 20.32 10.11 -8.04
CA PHE A 396 20.69 9.48 -9.32
C PHE A 396 19.44 9.09 -10.13
N ASN A 397 18.47 8.43 -9.52
CA ASN A 397 17.22 8.06 -10.18
C ASN A 397 16.43 9.29 -10.64
N LEU A 398 16.41 10.37 -9.86
CA LEU A 398 15.81 11.66 -10.27
C LEU A 398 16.49 12.21 -11.51
N LEU A 399 17.84 12.21 -11.56
CA LEU A 399 18.59 12.69 -12.72
C LEU A 399 18.33 11.83 -13.97
N VAL A 400 18.31 10.50 -13.80
CA VAL A 400 17.95 9.57 -14.89
C VAL A 400 16.54 9.90 -15.43
N ALA A 401 15.59 10.11 -14.53
CA ALA A 401 14.23 10.46 -14.92
C ALA A 401 14.17 11.82 -15.65
N VAL A 402 14.90 12.84 -15.18
CA VAL A 402 15.00 14.16 -15.88
C VAL A 402 15.56 13.99 -17.29
N ILE A 403 16.64 13.23 -17.45
CA ILE A 403 17.29 13.01 -18.76
C ILE A 403 16.31 12.31 -19.72
N ILE A 404 15.58 11.31 -19.27
CA ILE A 404 14.63 10.56 -20.12
C ILE A 404 13.40 11.40 -20.42
N TYR A 405 12.86 12.16 -19.47
CA TYR A 405 11.73 13.07 -19.73
C TYR A 405 12.07 14.20 -20.67
N TYR A 406 13.30 14.70 -20.67
CA TYR A 406 13.70 15.92 -21.37
C TYR A 406 13.30 15.95 -22.86
N PRO A 407 13.62 14.96 -23.72
CA PRO A 407 13.24 15.00 -25.13
C PRO A 407 11.71 14.99 -25.33
N PHE A 408 10.97 14.22 -24.55
CA PHE A 408 9.51 14.16 -24.63
C PHE A 408 8.87 15.46 -24.13
N PHE A 409 9.43 16.03 -23.07
CA PHE A 409 9.02 17.33 -22.56
C PHE A 409 9.22 18.41 -23.63
N LYS A 410 10.36 18.45 -24.32
CA LYS A 410 10.61 19.43 -25.39
C LYS A 410 9.66 19.28 -26.58
N MET A 411 9.29 18.06 -26.94
CA MET A 411 8.25 17.81 -27.94
C MET A 411 6.89 18.35 -27.51
N TYR A 412 6.54 18.12 -26.23
CA TYR A 412 5.28 18.59 -25.68
C TYR A 412 5.25 20.11 -25.49
N GLU A 413 6.33 20.69 -24.98
CA GLU A 413 6.51 22.15 -24.86
C GLU A 413 6.29 22.87 -26.18
N ARG A 414 6.91 22.36 -27.28
CA ARG A 414 6.73 22.92 -28.60
C ARG A 414 5.27 22.94 -29.06
N LYS A 415 4.56 21.83 -28.84
CA LYS A 415 3.13 21.74 -29.14
C LYS A 415 2.31 22.78 -28.36
N MET A 416 2.62 22.97 -27.07
CA MET A 416 1.94 23.96 -26.23
C MET A 416 2.21 25.38 -26.66
N LEU A 417 3.45 25.71 -27.05
CA LEU A 417 3.81 27.03 -27.61
C LEU A 417 3.07 27.34 -28.91
N GLU A 418 2.92 26.37 -29.82
CA GLU A 418 2.14 26.49 -31.03
C GLU A 418 0.66 26.80 -30.73
N GLN A 419 0.08 26.17 -29.70
CA GLN A 419 -1.29 26.45 -29.26
C GLN A 419 -1.43 27.83 -28.62
N GLU A 420 -0.50 28.26 -27.78
CA GLU A 420 -0.50 29.58 -27.13
C GLU A 420 -0.41 30.69 -28.19
N GLN A 421 0.41 30.53 -29.25
CA GLN A 421 0.54 31.50 -30.34
C GLN A 421 -0.70 31.55 -31.23
N GLY A 422 -1.33 30.41 -31.53
CA GLY A 422 -2.57 30.33 -32.29
C GLY A 422 -3.72 31.07 -31.61
N THR A 423 -3.91 30.82 -30.31
CA THR A 423 -4.95 31.49 -29.51
C THR A 423 -4.75 33.01 -29.42
N THR A 424 -3.49 33.49 -29.40
CA THR A 424 -3.18 34.91 -29.35
C THR A 424 -3.50 35.58 -30.70
N ASN A 425 -3.25 34.91 -31.83
CA ASN A 425 -3.56 35.43 -33.17
C ASN A 425 -5.07 35.47 -33.45
N ASP A 426 -5.83 34.48 -32.97
CA ASP A 426 -7.30 34.48 -33.11
C ASP A 426 -7.93 35.62 -32.30
N ALA A 427 -7.45 35.88 -31.08
CA ALA A 427 -7.94 36.95 -30.22
C ALA A 427 -7.60 38.38 -30.77
N LEU A 428 -6.53 38.52 -31.56
CA LEU A 428 -6.16 39.78 -32.20
C LEU A 428 -6.91 40.05 -33.55
N ASN A 429 -7.55 39.00 -34.09
CA ASN A 429 -8.32 39.13 -35.34
C ASN A 429 -9.83 39.32 -35.07
N ASP A 430 -10.29 39.15 -33.84
CA ASP A 430 -11.68 39.35 -33.41
C ASP A 430 -11.94 40.76 -32.81
N ASP A 431 -10.90 41.61 -32.66
CA ASP A 431 -10.99 43.04 -32.31
C ASP A 431 -10.86 43.93 -33.60
#